data_fa0a34fb2d1d1a595f47ea5d03837802
#
_entry.id   fa0a34fb2d1d1a595f47ea5d03837802
#
_cell.length_a   1.000
_cell.length_b   1.000
_cell.length_c   1.000
_cell.angle_alpha   90.00
_cell.angle_beta   90.00
_cell.angle_gamma   90.00
#
_symmetry.space_group_name_H-M   'P 1'
#
loop_
_entity.id
_entity.type
_entity.pdbx_description
1 polymer ?
#
loop_
_entity_poly.entity_id
_entity_poly.type
_entity_poly.pdbx_seq_one_letter_code
_entity_poly.pdbx_strand_id
1 'polypeptide(L)'
;MIEELEKRIIQNIQKIPPVPLSLFLSGGIDSSLVLALVRKTYPQTPISTYTLAKSKDYPDMIYAREVAKLFKTDHHEIVIADGDFRYFQNKYDKIKKYNFKGDINIYILCFYAKKFSNIVLTGDGGDECFGGYWLHEYPLGHKETGRIRSIEEIHPAPRKHIEEMVRMGFRNFLFKEKSDTEDYNAVWEYFIQCLAPKHLEPLLHTAELLDIQIFTPLFSESFLSFIRTLPYMERIGRKIEKQLALKYLPESVVQRESIGFDVALEPAGDSIGYL
;
A
#
# COMPACT_ATOMS: atom_id res chain seq x y z
N MET A 1 22.23 -2.57 -6.60
CA MET A 1 21.12 -1.95 -5.83
C MET A 1 19.80 -2.68 -6.10
N ILE A 2 19.30 -2.74 -7.33
CA ILE A 2 18.04 -3.43 -7.70
C ILE A 2 18.06 -4.92 -7.33
N GLU A 3 19.16 -5.61 -7.61
CA GLU A 3 19.33 -7.03 -7.28
C GLU A 3 19.31 -7.28 -5.76
N GLU A 4 19.91 -6.39 -4.97
CA GLU A 4 19.86 -6.49 -3.52
C GLU A 4 18.46 -6.19 -2.99
N LEU A 5 17.74 -5.21 -3.55
CA LEU A 5 16.34 -4.94 -3.23
C LEU A 5 15.48 -6.18 -3.48
N GLU A 6 15.58 -6.77 -4.66
CA GLU A 6 14.89 -7.99 -5.03
C GLU A 6 15.18 -9.14 -4.06
N LYS A 7 16.45 -9.35 -3.76
CA LYS A 7 16.90 -10.37 -2.80
C LYS A 7 16.28 -10.16 -1.41
N ARG A 8 16.22 -8.91 -0.92
CA ARG A 8 15.62 -8.61 0.40
C ARG A 8 14.13 -8.89 0.45
N ILE A 9 13.39 -8.55 -0.60
CA ILE A 9 11.96 -8.87 -0.67
C ILE A 9 11.77 -10.38 -0.72
N ILE A 10 12.55 -11.10 -1.54
CA ILE A 10 12.52 -12.57 -1.61
C ILE A 10 12.84 -13.20 -0.25
N GLN A 11 13.82 -12.70 0.49
CA GLN A 11 14.12 -13.19 1.84
C GLN A 11 12.94 -13.03 2.80
N ASN A 12 12.15 -11.95 2.69
CA ASN A 12 10.93 -11.80 3.47
C ASN A 12 9.85 -12.81 3.04
N ILE A 13 9.69 -13.01 1.74
CA ILE A 13 8.76 -14.02 1.20
C ILE A 13 9.15 -15.43 1.67
N GLN A 14 10.42 -15.76 1.72
CA GLN A 14 10.92 -17.08 2.16
C GLN A 14 10.66 -17.39 3.65
N LYS A 15 10.29 -16.39 4.46
CA LYS A 15 9.79 -16.62 5.82
C LYS A 15 8.39 -17.23 5.86
N ILE A 16 7.67 -17.18 4.74
CA ILE A 16 6.33 -17.72 4.58
C ILE A 16 6.45 -19.17 4.11
N PRO A 17 5.77 -20.14 4.72
CA PRO A 17 5.83 -21.52 4.27
C PRO A 17 5.27 -21.67 2.85
N PRO A 18 5.76 -22.63 2.03
CA PRO A 18 5.30 -22.87 0.66
C PRO A 18 3.97 -23.66 0.64
N VAL A 19 2.96 -23.10 1.26
CA VAL A 19 1.57 -23.63 1.31
C VAL A 19 0.67 -22.78 0.43
N PRO A 20 -0.58 -23.18 0.14
CA PRO A 20 -1.53 -22.31 -0.57
C PRO A 20 -1.63 -20.93 0.06
N LEU A 21 -1.57 -19.88 -0.76
CA LEU A 21 -1.49 -18.49 -0.33
C LEU A 21 -2.66 -17.67 -0.87
N SER A 22 -3.18 -16.77 -0.08
CA SER A 22 -4.05 -15.68 -0.53
C SER A 22 -3.25 -14.39 -0.69
N LEU A 23 -3.61 -13.52 -1.64
CA LEU A 23 -2.96 -12.24 -1.86
C LEU A 23 -4.00 -11.17 -2.23
N PHE A 24 -3.95 -10.02 -1.57
CA PHE A 24 -4.75 -8.86 -1.96
C PHE A 24 -4.07 -8.15 -3.13
N LEU A 25 -4.77 -8.11 -4.27
CA LEU A 25 -4.24 -7.65 -5.54
C LEU A 25 -5.05 -6.46 -6.05
N SER A 26 -4.55 -5.25 -5.91
CA SER A 26 -5.16 -4.03 -6.46
C SER A 26 -4.78 -3.78 -7.93
N GLY A 27 -3.83 -4.53 -8.48
CA GLY A 27 -3.22 -4.21 -9.77
C GLY A 27 -2.33 -2.96 -9.74
N GLY A 28 -2.08 -2.39 -8.56
CA GLY A 28 -1.04 -1.39 -8.34
C GLY A 28 0.34 -2.03 -8.25
N ILE A 29 1.38 -1.21 -8.34
CA ILE A 29 2.77 -1.67 -8.41
C ILE A 29 3.17 -2.55 -7.22
N ASP A 30 2.83 -2.17 -5.98
CA ASP A 30 3.23 -2.86 -4.75
C ASP A 30 2.69 -4.30 -4.70
N SER A 31 1.37 -4.45 -4.77
CA SER A 31 0.73 -5.76 -4.72
C SER A 31 1.12 -6.66 -5.90
N SER A 32 1.31 -6.06 -7.08
CA SER A 32 1.73 -6.76 -8.29
C SER A 32 3.18 -7.22 -8.22
N LEU A 33 4.08 -6.40 -7.67
CA LEU A 33 5.48 -6.76 -7.44
C LEU A 33 5.60 -7.87 -6.40
N VAL A 34 4.84 -7.80 -5.31
CA VAL A 34 4.78 -8.88 -4.31
C VAL A 34 4.33 -10.18 -4.98
N LEU A 35 3.25 -10.17 -5.77
CA LEU A 35 2.78 -11.36 -6.48
C LEU A 35 3.84 -11.93 -7.42
N ALA A 36 4.52 -11.08 -8.19
CA ALA A 36 5.57 -11.49 -9.11
C ALA A 36 6.72 -12.21 -8.39
N LEU A 37 7.17 -11.64 -7.25
CA LEU A 37 8.27 -12.21 -6.48
C LEU A 37 7.85 -13.46 -5.67
N VAL A 38 6.59 -13.53 -5.23
CA VAL A 38 6.02 -14.77 -4.65
C VAL A 38 6.00 -15.88 -5.71
N ARG A 39 5.52 -15.60 -6.92
CA ARG A 39 5.50 -16.60 -8.01
C ARG A 39 6.90 -17.03 -8.41
N LYS A 40 7.88 -16.11 -8.40
CA LYS A 40 9.29 -16.44 -8.65
C LYS A 40 9.86 -17.34 -7.55
N THR A 41 9.54 -17.06 -6.28
CA THR A 41 10.04 -17.81 -5.13
C THR A 41 9.38 -19.18 -5.01
N TYR A 42 8.07 -19.26 -5.29
CA TYR A 42 7.24 -20.44 -5.16
C TYR A 42 6.48 -20.74 -6.48
N PRO A 43 7.15 -21.23 -7.53
CA PRO A 43 6.58 -21.35 -8.87
C PRO A 43 5.33 -22.21 -8.95
N GLN A 44 5.22 -23.23 -8.09
CA GLN A 44 4.14 -24.25 -8.13
C GLN A 44 3.09 -24.05 -7.03
N THR A 45 3.30 -23.10 -6.12
CA THR A 45 2.36 -22.88 -5.01
C THR A 45 1.03 -22.34 -5.55
N PRO A 46 -0.11 -22.92 -5.15
CA PRO A 46 -1.42 -22.35 -5.46
C PRO A 46 -1.56 -20.97 -4.82
N ILE A 47 -1.95 -19.97 -5.62
CA ILE A 47 -2.18 -18.60 -5.18
C ILE A 47 -3.57 -18.17 -5.61
N SER A 48 -4.42 -17.80 -4.65
CA SER A 48 -5.66 -17.09 -4.90
C SER A 48 -5.47 -15.60 -4.68
N THR A 49 -5.90 -14.77 -5.64
CA THR A 49 -5.81 -13.32 -5.55
C THR A 49 -7.19 -12.68 -5.44
N TYR A 50 -7.30 -11.60 -4.68
CA TYR A 50 -8.56 -10.96 -4.35
C TYR A 50 -8.50 -9.48 -4.62
N THR A 51 -9.48 -8.97 -5.37
CA THR A 51 -9.67 -7.53 -5.61
C THR A 51 -11.09 -7.14 -5.22
N LEU A 52 -11.25 -5.98 -4.60
CA LEU A 52 -12.52 -5.47 -4.11
C LEU A 52 -12.83 -4.11 -4.74
N ALA A 53 -14.01 -3.95 -5.33
CA ALA A 53 -14.52 -2.65 -5.78
C ALA A 53 -16.04 -2.65 -5.94
N LYS A 54 -16.62 -1.48 -6.23
CA LYS A 54 -18.08 -1.32 -6.54
C LYS A 54 -18.47 -1.81 -7.92
N SER A 55 -17.54 -1.86 -8.86
CA SER A 55 -17.85 -2.28 -10.24
C SER A 55 -16.69 -3.06 -10.84
N LYS A 56 -17.00 -3.87 -11.85
CA LYS A 56 -15.99 -4.63 -12.62
C LYS A 56 -15.11 -3.74 -13.50
N ASP A 57 -15.57 -2.52 -13.79
CA ASP A 57 -14.87 -1.54 -14.62
C ASP A 57 -14.00 -0.60 -13.79
N TYR A 58 -13.94 -0.80 -12.47
CA TYR A 58 -13.05 -0.04 -11.60
C TYR A 58 -11.59 -0.31 -11.98
N PRO A 59 -10.72 0.71 -12.02
CA PRO A 59 -9.36 0.55 -12.51
C PRO A 59 -8.59 -0.58 -11.83
N ASP A 60 -8.73 -0.76 -10.51
CA ASP A 60 -8.09 -1.84 -9.78
C ASP A 60 -8.51 -3.23 -10.28
N MET A 61 -9.80 -3.41 -10.61
CA MET A 61 -10.30 -4.67 -11.18
C MET A 61 -9.65 -4.98 -12.53
N ILE A 62 -9.51 -3.96 -13.39
CA ILE A 62 -8.96 -4.13 -14.74
C ILE A 62 -7.49 -4.55 -14.65
N TYR A 63 -6.68 -3.80 -13.91
CA TYR A 63 -5.24 -4.07 -13.78
C TYR A 63 -4.96 -5.34 -12.97
N ALA A 64 -5.73 -5.61 -11.91
CA ALA A 64 -5.58 -6.85 -11.14
C ALA A 64 -5.85 -8.09 -11.98
N ARG A 65 -6.87 -8.05 -12.85
CA ARG A 65 -7.19 -9.12 -13.79
C ARG A 65 -6.04 -9.39 -14.77
N GLU A 66 -5.43 -8.34 -15.31
CA GLU A 66 -4.26 -8.44 -16.19
C GLU A 66 -3.09 -9.11 -15.48
N VAL A 67 -2.75 -8.64 -14.27
CA VAL A 67 -1.65 -9.17 -13.47
C VAL A 67 -1.93 -10.60 -13.02
N ALA A 68 -3.15 -10.91 -12.58
CA ALA A 68 -3.55 -12.25 -12.17
C ALA A 68 -3.41 -13.27 -13.31
N LYS A 69 -3.81 -12.88 -14.53
CA LYS A 69 -3.64 -13.68 -15.75
C LYS A 69 -2.16 -13.92 -16.07
N LEU A 70 -1.31 -12.88 -15.94
CA LEU A 70 0.13 -12.97 -16.19
C LEU A 70 0.78 -14.00 -15.26
N PHE A 71 0.44 -14.00 -13.98
CA PHE A 71 1.02 -14.89 -12.98
C PHE A 71 0.20 -16.17 -12.71
N LYS A 72 -0.86 -16.41 -13.49
CA LYS A 72 -1.69 -17.63 -13.44
C LYS A 72 -2.20 -17.91 -12.02
N THR A 73 -2.85 -16.93 -11.42
CA THR A 73 -3.51 -17.08 -10.11
C THR A 73 -4.99 -17.40 -10.27
N ASP A 74 -5.59 -18.01 -9.24
CA ASP A 74 -7.04 -18.10 -9.12
C ASP A 74 -7.57 -16.75 -8.63
N HIS A 75 -8.11 -15.95 -9.55
CA HIS A 75 -8.44 -14.55 -9.30
C HIS A 75 -9.91 -14.34 -8.99
N HIS A 76 -10.18 -13.72 -7.84
CA HIS A 76 -11.52 -13.44 -7.33
C HIS A 76 -11.80 -11.95 -7.34
N GLU A 77 -12.73 -11.53 -8.18
CA GLU A 77 -13.26 -10.17 -8.22
C GLU A 77 -14.47 -10.06 -7.28
N ILE A 78 -14.31 -9.30 -6.22
CA ILE A 78 -15.37 -9.06 -5.25
C ILE A 78 -16.03 -7.72 -5.58
N VAL A 79 -17.20 -7.79 -6.19
CA VAL A 79 -18.04 -6.61 -6.48
C VAL A 79 -19.08 -6.50 -5.38
N ILE A 80 -19.03 -5.41 -4.63
CA ILE A 80 -19.92 -5.17 -3.48
C ILE A 80 -21.02 -4.18 -3.86
N ALA A 81 -22.26 -4.67 -3.88
CA ALA A 81 -23.45 -3.84 -3.95
C ALA A 81 -23.79 -3.25 -2.56
N ASP A 82 -24.60 -2.18 -2.53
CA ASP A 82 -24.95 -1.49 -1.28
C ASP A 82 -25.61 -2.40 -0.23
N GLY A 83 -26.36 -3.40 -0.68
CA GLY A 83 -26.99 -4.40 0.22
C GLY A 83 -25.96 -5.30 0.90
N ASP A 84 -24.98 -5.77 0.14
CA ASP A 84 -23.89 -6.61 0.63
C ASP A 84 -22.96 -5.83 1.55
N PHE A 85 -22.68 -4.55 1.20
CA PHE A 85 -21.91 -3.68 2.06
C PHE A 85 -22.52 -3.55 3.45
N ARG A 86 -23.84 -3.29 3.53
CA ARG A 86 -24.56 -3.21 4.83
C ARG A 86 -24.52 -4.52 5.61
N TYR A 87 -24.60 -5.66 4.92
CA TYR A 87 -24.46 -6.97 5.57
C TYR A 87 -23.08 -7.13 6.22
N PHE A 88 -22.01 -6.82 5.52
CA PHE A 88 -20.64 -6.90 6.05
C PHE A 88 -20.43 -5.86 7.16
N GLN A 89 -20.92 -4.64 6.99
CA GLN A 89 -20.83 -3.59 8.01
C GLN A 89 -21.50 -4.03 9.32
N ASN A 90 -22.71 -4.58 9.26
CA ASN A 90 -23.41 -5.08 10.43
C ASN A 90 -22.71 -6.25 11.13
N LYS A 91 -21.99 -7.07 10.37
CA LYS A 91 -21.15 -8.14 10.94
C LYS A 91 -19.92 -7.59 11.62
N TYR A 92 -19.19 -6.71 10.92
CA TYR A 92 -17.96 -6.13 11.41
C TYR A 92 -18.19 -5.27 12.66
N ASP A 93 -19.25 -4.48 12.70
CA ASP A 93 -19.63 -3.63 13.84
C ASP A 93 -19.84 -4.41 15.15
N LYS A 94 -20.16 -5.70 15.06
CA LYS A 94 -20.34 -6.56 16.24
C LYS A 94 -19.02 -7.08 16.84
N ILE A 95 -17.94 -7.08 16.04
CA ILE A 95 -16.68 -7.69 16.44
C ILE A 95 -15.52 -6.69 16.52
N LYS A 96 -15.61 -5.55 15.83
CA LYS A 96 -14.57 -4.53 15.82
C LYS A 96 -14.33 -3.94 17.21
N LYS A 97 -13.09 -3.69 17.54
CA LYS A 97 -12.68 -2.98 18.77
C LYS A 97 -12.44 -1.49 18.52
N TYR A 98 -12.10 -1.12 17.30
CA TYR A 98 -11.76 0.23 16.89
C TYR A 98 -12.52 0.61 15.63
N ASN A 99 -12.54 1.90 15.28
CA ASN A 99 -13.05 2.40 14.02
C ASN A 99 -11.89 3.01 13.24
N PHE A 100 -11.43 2.31 12.21
CA PHE A 100 -10.44 2.83 11.28
C PHE A 100 -11.07 3.06 9.91
N LYS A 101 -10.57 4.03 9.17
CA LYS A 101 -11.02 4.23 7.79
C LYS A 101 -10.52 3.05 6.90
N GLY A 102 -11.39 2.49 6.09
CA GLY A 102 -11.05 1.35 5.24
C GLY A 102 -11.14 -0.03 5.88
N ASP A 103 -11.37 -0.13 7.20
CA ASP A 103 -11.48 -1.40 7.92
C ASP A 103 -12.41 -2.41 7.27
N ILE A 104 -13.58 -1.93 6.86
CA ILE A 104 -14.61 -2.79 6.26
C ILE A 104 -14.12 -3.42 4.96
N ASN A 105 -13.32 -2.70 4.17
CA ASN A 105 -12.76 -3.21 2.92
C ASN A 105 -11.79 -4.36 3.22
N ILE A 106 -10.93 -4.17 4.22
CA ILE A 106 -9.99 -5.20 4.71
C ILE A 106 -10.77 -6.40 5.25
N TYR A 107 -11.81 -6.15 6.05
CA TYR A 107 -12.65 -7.22 6.60
C TYR A 107 -13.28 -8.06 5.50
N ILE A 108 -13.82 -7.44 4.46
CA ILE A 108 -14.43 -8.13 3.32
C ILE A 108 -13.38 -8.98 2.58
N LEU A 109 -12.22 -8.41 2.28
CA LEU A 109 -11.13 -9.14 1.62
C LEU A 109 -10.67 -10.34 2.45
N CYS A 110 -10.44 -10.16 3.74
CA CYS A 110 -10.06 -11.22 4.67
C CYS A 110 -11.14 -12.32 4.75
N PHE A 111 -12.42 -11.93 4.79
CA PHE A 111 -13.53 -12.88 4.83
C PHE A 111 -13.56 -13.82 3.62
N TYR A 112 -13.24 -13.30 2.43
CA TYR A 112 -13.16 -14.13 1.23
C TYR A 112 -11.86 -14.91 1.16
N ALA A 113 -10.73 -14.31 1.46
CA ALA A 113 -9.41 -14.92 1.41
C ALA A 113 -9.27 -16.12 2.35
N LYS A 114 -9.84 -16.04 3.55
CA LYS A 114 -9.83 -17.12 4.56
C LYS A 114 -10.44 -18.43 4.04
N LYS A 115 -11.34 -18.37 3.06
CA LYS A 115 -11.95 -19.59 2.49
C LYS A 115 -10.95 -20.46 1.75
N PHE A 116 -9.84 -19.88 1.28
CA PHE A 116 -8.81 -20.59 0.56
C PHE A 116 -7.56 -20.82 1.42
N SER A 117 -7.08 -19.77 2.11
CA SER A 117 -5.91 -19.83 2.96
C SER A 117 -6.05 -18.87 4.14
N ASN A 118 -5.52 -19.24 5.30
CA ASN A 118 -5.34 -18.35 6.44
C ASN A 118 -4.01 -17.57 6.38
N ILE A 119 -3.22 -17.73 5.32
CA ILE A 119 -2.00 -16.96 5.05
C ILE A 119 -2.28 -16.00 3.91
N VAL A 120 -2.21 -14.71 4.20
CA VAL A 120 -2.52 -13.62 3.26
C VAL A 120 -1.31 -12.72 3.11
N LEU A 121 -0.97 -12.39 1.86
CA LEU A 121 0.05 -11.41 1.52
C LEU A 121 -0.59 -10.13 1.02
N THR A 122 0.08 -9.02 1.30
CA THR A 122 -0.33 -7.70 0.81
C THR A 122 0.87 -6.90 0.30
N GLY A 123 0.58 -5.84 -0.46
CA GLY A 123 1.58 -4.85 -0.92
C GLY A 123 1.80 -3.69 0.05
N ASP A 124 1.15 -3.73 1.22
CA ASP A 124 1.23 -2.65 2.20
C ASP A 124 2.67 -2.37 2.63
N GLY A 125 2.96 -1.10 2.87
CA GLY A 125 4.29 -0.60 3.19
C GLY A 125 5.11 -0.16 1.97
N GLY A 126 4.65 -0.43 0.75
CA GLY A 126 5.33 -0.01 -0.48
C GLY A 126 5.38 1.51 -0.63
N ASP A 127 4.24 2.18 -0.47
CA ASP A 127 4.17 3.65 -0.53
C ASP A 127 5.09 4.32 0.49
N GLU A 128 5.11 3.81 1.71
CA GLU A 128 5.95 4.31 2.79
C GLU A 128 7.44 4.10 2.49
N CYS A 129 7.81 2.90 2.04
CA CYS A 129 9.20 2.54 1.79
C CYS A 129 9.79 3.25 0.57
N PHE A 130 8.99 3.37 -0.50
CA PHE A 130 9.46 3.86 -1.79
C PHE A 130 9.01 5.29 -2.13
N GLY A 131 8.54 6.04 -1.12
CA GLY A 131 8.17 7.43 -1.29
C GLY A 131 7.03 7.62 -2.28
N GLY A 132 5.97 6.81 -2.16
CA GLY A 132 4.82 6.82 -3.05
C GLY A 132 3.84 7.97 -2.81
N TYR A 133 3.92 8.63 -1.67
CA TYR A 133 3.05 9.76 -1.34
C TYR A 133 3.64 11.09 -1.83
N TRP A 134 2.78 12.01 -2.26
CA TRP A 134 3.21 13.33 -2.72
C TRP A 134 4.00 14.12 -1.64
N LEU A 135 3.74 13.91 -0.35
CA LEU A 135 4.49 14.51 0.75
C LEU A 135 5.97 14.11 0.76
N HIS A 136 6.33 12.95 0.22
CA HIS A 136 7.74 12.57 0.07
C HIS A 136 8.47 13.45 -0.95
N GLU A 137 7.76 13.90 -1.98
CA GLU A 137 8.30 14.79 -3.02
C GLU A 137 8.26 16.25 -2.61
N TYR A 138 7.52 16.59 -1.57
CA TYR A 138 7.32 17.96 -1.11
C TYR A 138 8.64 18.72 -0.89
N PRO A 139 9.69 18.15 -0.25
CA PRO A 139 10.97 18.82 -0.09
C PRO A 139 11.66 19.17 -1.42
N LEU A 140 11.33 18.48 -2.52
CA LEU A 140 11.88 18.74 -3.86
C LEU A 140 11.17 19.91 -4.57
N GLY A 141 10.09 20.43 -3.99
CA GLY A 141 9.21 21.39 -4.63
C GLY A 141 8.22 20.69 -5.53
N HIS A 142 7.01 20.47 -5.05
CA HIS A 142 5.95 19.81 -5.81
C HIS A 142 5.59 20.66 -7.02
N LYS A 143 5.52 20.05 -8.22
CA LYS A 143 5.27 20.77 -9.48
C LYS A 143 3.93 21.51 -9.51
N GLU A 144 2.92 20.99 -8.80
CA GLU A 144 1.55 21.53 -8.81
C GLU A 144 1.27 22.54 -7.69
N THR A 145 1.90 22.39 -6.54
CA THR A 145 1.59 23.22 -5.37
C THR A 145 2.60 24.33 -5.12
N GLY A 146 3.75 24.28 -5.79
CA GLY A 146 4.83 25.19 -5.46
C GLY A 146 5.26 25.02 -3.99
N ARG A 147 5.93 26.04 -3.44
CA ARG A 147 6.30 26.02 -2.03
C ARG A 147 5.12 26.42 -1.17
N ILE A 148 4.73 25.56 -0.23
CA ILE A 148 3.74 25.92 0.78
C ILE A 148 4.38 26.95 1.70
N ARG A 149 3.80 28.16 1.75
CA ARG A 149 4.27 29.27 2.58
C ARG A 149 3.66 29.25 3.98
N SER A 150 2.46 28.66 4.10
CA SER A 150 1.78 28.50 5.37
C SER A 150 0.87 27.25 5.35
N ILE A 151 0.48 26.78 6.55
CA ILE A 151 -0.43 25.64 6.70
C ILE A 151 -1.82 25.95 6.13
N GLU A 152 -2.23 27.21 6.15
CA GLU A 152 -3.53 27.68 5.66
C GLU A 152 -3.67 27.57 4.14
N GLU A 153 -2.55 27.61 3.41
CA GLU A 153 -2.53 27.46 1.95
C GLU A 153 -2.70 26.00 1.50
N ILE A 154 -2.64 25.03 2.43
CA ILE A 154 -2.71 23.62 2.14
C ILE A 154 -4.15 23.15 2.08
N HIS A 155 -4.48 22.32 1.08
CA HIS A 155 -5.78 21.65 1.03
C HIS A 155 -6.09 20.91 2.34
N PRO A 156 -7.36 20.90 2.83
CA PRO A 156 -7.72 20.29 4.12
C PRO A 156 -7.25 18.85 4.35
N ALA A 157 -7.20 18.04 3.31
CA ALA A 157 -6.81 16.64 3.42
C ALA A 157 -5.33 16.43 3.84
N PRO A 158 -4.34 17.05 3.18
CA PRO A 158 -2.93 16.99 3.61
C PRO A 158 -2.65 17.85 4.85
N ARG A 159 -3.47 18.87 5.13
CA ARG A 159 -3.27 19.79 6.28
C ARG A 159 -3.11 19.04 7.59
N LYS A 160 -3.94 18.03 7.85
CA LYS A 160 -3.89 17.23 9.08
C LYS A 160 -2.53 16.56 9.29
N HIS A 161 -1.95 16.00 8.23
CA HIS A 161 -0.63 15.37 8.30
C HIS A 161 0.48 16.39 8.53
N ILE A 162 0.40 17.54 7.86
CA ILE A 162 1.37 18.61 8.06
C ILE A 162 1.27 19.20 9.47
N GLU A 163 0.07 19.38 10.01
CA GLU A 163 -0.12 19.81 11.40
C GLU A 163 0.47 18.79 12.39
N GLU A 164 0.35 17.49 12.11
CA GLU A 164 0.95 16.44 12.92
C GLU A 164 2.49 16.48 12.82
N MET A 165 3.04 16.62 11.63
CA MET A 165 4.48 16.79 11.42
C MET A 165 5.02 18.02 12.16
N VAL A 166 4.30 19.15 12.11
CA VAL A 166 4.66 20.37 12.87
C VAL A 166 4.66 20.11 14.36
N ARG A 167 3.66 19.39 14.89
CA ARG A 167 3.61 19.00 16.31
C ARG A 167 4.77 18.10 16.73
N MET A 168 5.24 17.26 15.80
CA MET A 168 6.38 16.37 16.01
C MET A 168 7.75 17.07 15.85
N GLY A 169 7.78 18.38 15.64
CA GLY A 169 9.04 19.14 15.55
C GLY A 169 9.60 19.33 14.14
N PHE A 170 8.90 18.88 13.09
CA PHE A 170 9.34 19.03 11.69
C PHE A 170 9.04 20.42 11.08
N ARG A 171 8.65 21.41 11.89
CA ARG A 171 8.26 22.74 11.40
C ARG A 171 9.35 23.41 10.57
N ASN A 172 10.58 23.42 11.07
CA ASN A 172 11.69 24.10 10.37
C ASN A 172 11.98 23.46 9.02
N PHE A 173 11.83 22.16 8.92
CA PHE A 173 11.98 21.38 7.71
C PHE A 173 10.88 21.72 6.67
N LEU A 174 9.62 21.76 7.07
CA LEU A 174 8.48 22.00 6.16
C LEU A 174 8.50 23.40 5.52
N PHE A 175 9.10 24.38 6.18
CA PHE A 175 9.08 25.78 5.74
C PHE A 175 10.46 26.35 5.38
N LYS A 176 11.49 25.50 5.24
CA LYS A 176 12.82 25.91 4.76
C LYS A 176 12.77 26.45 3.33
N GLU A 177 13.64 27.41 3.03
CA GLU A 177 13.82 27.90 1.67
C GLU A 177 14.49 26.90 0.72
N LYS A 178 15.39 26.07 1.25
CA LYS A 178 16.04 24.96 0.55
C LYS A 178 16.06 23.76 1.47
N SER A 179 15.64 22.62 0.98
CA SER A 179 15.71 21.34 1.68
C SER A 179 17.03 20.63 1.37
N ASP A 180 17.55 19.91 2.33
CA ASP A 180 18.76 19.08 2.21
C ASP A 180 18.43 17.57 2.37
N THR A 181 19.42 16.72 2.28
CA THR A 181 19.24 15.27 2.39
C THR A 181 18.68 14.84 3.75
N GLU A 182 19.02 15.57 4.83
CA GLU A 182 18.53 15.27 6.18
C GLU A 182 17.02 15.54 6.25
N ASP A 183 16.56 16.64 5.65
CA ASP A 183 15.14 16.97 5.57
C ASP A 183 14.34 15.88 4.83
N TYR A 184 14.87 15.35 3.73
CA TYR A 184 14.25 14.25 2.98
C TYR A 184 14.16 12.98 3.81
N ASN A 185 15.22 12.61 4.49
CA ASN A 185 15.21 11.44 5.35
C ASN A 185 14.25 11.61 6.54
N ALA A 186 14.13 12.82 7.09
CA ALA A 186 13.20 13.11 8.17
C ALA A 186 11.73 12.89 7.75
N VAL A 187 11.32 13.32 6.55
CA VAL A 187 9.98 13.03 6.03
C VAL A 187 9.77 11.54 5.87
N TRP A 188 10.71 10.85 5.28
CA TRP A 188 10.63 9.41 5.08
C TRP A 188 10.49 8.67 6.43
N GLU A 189 11.30 9.01 7.43
CA GLU A 189 11.21 8.42 8.77
C GLU A 189 9.86 8.73 9.43
N TYR A 190 9.28 9.91 9.20
CA TYR A 190 7.94 10.21 9.69
C TYR A 190 6.91 9.22 9.12
N PHE A 191 6.95 8.93 7.82
CA PHE A 191 6.07 7.95 7.22
C PHE A 191 6.27 6.55 7.80
N ILE A 192 7.51 6.12 7.96
CA ILE A 192 7.82 4.79 8.50
C ILE A 192 7.42 4.66 9.97
N GLN A 193 7.71 5.66 10.80
CA GLN A 193 7.52 5.55 12.25
C GLN A 193 6.12 5.94 12.72
N CYS A 194 5.43 6.81 11.99
CA CYS A 194 4.19 7.40 12.45
C CYS A 194 2.96 7.04 11.60
N LEU A 195 3.09 7.00 10.27
CA LEU A 195 1.95 6.72 9.39
C LEU A 195 1.82 5.24 9.05
N ALA A 196 2.89 4.56 8.71
CA ALA A 196 2.83 3.14 8.37
C ALA A 196 2.19 2.28 9.48
N PRO A 197 2.53 2.45 10.78
CA PRO A 197 1.84 1.72 11.84
C PRO A 197 0.33 1.98 11.87
N LYS A 198 -0.11 3.22 11.63
CA LYS A 198 -1.54 3.57 11.59
C LYS A 198 -2.27 2.96 10.40
N HIS A 199 -1.60 2.83 9.25
CA HIS A 199 -2.16 2.19 8.06
C HIS A 199 -2.20 0.66 8.20
N LEU A 200 -1.20 0.06 8.85
CA LEU A 200 -1.15 -1.38 9.06
C LEU A 200 -2.03 -1.85 10.22
N GLU A 201 -2.34 -0.99 11.19
CA GLU A 201 -3.13 -1.34 12.36
C GLU A 201 -4.51 -1.93 12.01
N PRO A 202 -5.33 -1.34 11.09
CA PRO A 202 -6.59 -1.93 10.66
C PRO A 202 -6.43 -3.32 10.05
N LEU A 203 -5.39 -3.48 9.22
CA LEU A 203 -5.07 -4.74 8.56
C LEU A 203 -4.76 -5.84 9.58
N LEU A 204 -3.87 -5.57 10.53
CA LEU A 204 -3.44 -6.51 11.56
C LEU A 204 -4.59 -6.83 12.53
N HIS A 205 -5.36 -5.83 12.92
CA HIS A 205 -6.52 -6.01 13.79
C HIS A 205 -7.58 -6.91 13.14
N THR A 206 -7.92 -6.65 11.88
CA THR A 206 -8.90 -7.47 11.15
C THR A 206 -8.41 -8.89 10.94
N ALA A 207 -7.13 -9.06 10.69
CA ALA A 207 -6.51 -10.38 10.59
C ALA A 207 -6.62 -11.18 11.88
N GLU A 208 -6.31 -10.54 13.02
CA GLU A 208 -6.47 -11.14 14.35
C GLU A 208 -7.92 -11.58 14.59
N LEU A 209 -8.91 -10.72 14.31
CA LEU A 209 -10.33 -11.04 14.46
C LEU A 209 -10.79 -12.25 13.64
N LEU A 210 -10.15 -12.50 12.51
CA LEU A 210 -10.50 -13.56 11.58
C LEU A 210 -9.54 -14.77 11.64
N ASP A 211 -8.57 -14.79 12.56
CA ASP A 211 -7.56 -15.84 12.66
C ASP A 211 -6.83 -16.02 11.30
N ILE A 212 -6.31 -14.94 10.77
CA ILE A 212 -5.53 -14.85 9.53
C ILE A 212 -4.13 -14.38 9.88
N GLN A 213 -3.12 -14.97 9.24
CA GLN A 213 -1.74 -14.49 9.28
C GLN A 213 -1.48 -13.59 8.07
N ILE A 214 -1.24 -12.31 8.31
CA ILE A 214 -0.90 -11.35 7.25
C ILE A 214 0.60 -11.14 7.19
N PHE A 215 1.11 -11.14 5.96
CA PHE A 215 2.50 -10.85 5.64
C PHE A 215 2.59 -9.66 4.70
N THR A 216 3.44 -8.71 5.09
CA THR A 216 3.77 -7.50 4.32
C THR A 216 5.24 -7.56 3.88
N PRO A 217 5.57 -8.24 2.76
CA PRO A 217 6.98 -8.45 2.35
C PRO A 217 7.77 -7.16 2.13
N LEU A 218 7.06 -6.05 1.82
CA LEU A 218 7.65 -4.72 1.62
C LEU A 218 7.83 -3.93 2.92
N PHE A 219 7.39 -4.49 4.08
CA PHE A 219 7.47 -3.78 5.35
C PHE A 219 7.90 -4.72 6.48
N SER A 220 9.20 -4.82 6.70
CA SER A 220 9.80 -5.52 7.83
C SER A 220 11.02 -4.78 8.33
N GLU A 221 11.41 -4.93 9.59
CA GLU A 221 12.55 -4.21 10.16
C GLU A 221 13.86 -4.45 9.39
N SER A 222 14.10 -5.69 8.97
CA SER A 222 15.29 -6.01 8.15
C SER A 222 15.26 -5.35 6.77
N PHE A 223 14.08 -5.20 6.20
CA PHE A 223 13.88 -4.53 4.92
C PHE A 223 14.04 -3.02 5.08
N LEU A 224 13.42 -2.43 6.09
CA LEU A 224 13.54 -1.00 6.41
C LEU A 224 15.00 -0.60 6.68
N SER A 225 15.75 -1.43 7.42
CA SER A 225 17.17 -1.20 7.64
C SER A 225 17.95 -1.12 6.33
N PHE A 226 17.64 -1.96 5.36
CA PHE A 226 18.24 -1.89 4.03
C PHE A 226 17.78 -0.63 3.27
N ILE A 227 16.47 -0.33 3.24
CA ILE A 227 15.94 0.86 2.54
C ILE A 227 16.59 2.14 3.07
N ARG A 228 16.86 2.25 4.37
CA ARG A 228 17.58 3.40 4.98
C ARG A 228 18.98 3.61 4.38
N THR A 229 19.65 2.56 3.90
CA THR A 229 20.98 2.69 3.27
C THR A 229 20.92 3.24 1.84
N LEU A 230 19.74 3.25 1.21
CA LEU A 230 19.60 3.73 -0.16
C LEU A 230 19.59 5.26 -0.18
N PRO A 231 20.21 5.88 -1.22
CA PRO A 231 20.05 7.32 -1.43
C PRO A 231 18.57 7.69 -1.53
N TYR A 232 18.18 8.81 -0.91
CA TYR A 232 16.78 9.25 -0.91
C TYR A 232 16.21 9.35 -2.33
N MET A 233 16.98 9.92 -3.27
CA MET A 233 16.58 10.10 -4.67
C MET A 233 16.34 8.78 -5.43
N GLU A 234 16.75 7.65 -4.91
CA GLU A 234 16.43 6.33 -5.48
C GLU A 234 15.13 5.74 -4.91
N ARG A 235 14.76 6.16 -3.70
CA ARG A 235 13.54 5.74 -3.03
C ARG A 235 12.32 6.53 -3.50
N ILE A 236 12.44 7.88 -3.49
CA ILE A 236 11.33 8.79 -3.75
C ILE A 236 10.70 8.59 -5.13
N GLY A 237 9.39 8.80 -5.22
CA GLY A 237 8.63 8.62 -6.46
C GLY A 237 8.64 7.18 -6.96
N ARG A 238 8.93 6.24 -6.06
CA ARG A 238 9.00 4.80 -6.35
C ARG A 238 10.08 4.42 -7.37
N LYS A 239 11.13 5.22 -7.51
CA LYS A 239 12.10 5.08 -8.60
C LYS A 239 12.72 3.68 -8.65
N ILE A 240 13.33 3.22 -7.56
CA ILE A 240 13.97 1.90 -7.50
C ILE A 240 12.96 0.76 -7.56
N GLU A 241 11.77 0.95 -7.01
CA GLU A 241 10.68 0.00 -7.08
C GLU A 241 10.20 -0.19 -8.51
N LYS A 242 9.95 0.90 -9.24
CA LYS A 242 9.57 0.87 -10.66
C LYS A 242 10.62 0.15 -11.52
N GLN A 243 11.90 0.41 -11.28
CA GLN A 243 12.99 -0.27 -11.98
C GLN A 243 13.00 -1.78 -11.72
N LEU A 244 12.73 -2.21 -10.48
CA LEU A 244 12.59 -3.63 -10.17
C LEU A 244 11.32 -4.21 -10.78
N ALA A 245 10.20 -3.52 -10.68
CA ALA A 245 8.90 -3.96 -11.16
C ALA A 245 8.89 -4.17 -12.69
N LEU A 246 9.56 -3.31 -13.46
CA LEU A 246 9.70 -3.46 -14.92
C LEU A 246 10.40 -4.76 -15.36
N LYS A 247 11.10 -5.46 -14.48
CA LYS A 247 11.64 -6.80 -14.77
C LYS A 247 10.56 -7.89 -14.87
N TYR A 248 9.37 -7.63 -14.31
CA TYR A 248 8.31 -8.63 -14.08
C TYR A 248 6.95 -8.22 -14.60
N LEU A 249 6.67 -6.93 -14.64
CA LEU A 249 5.36 -6.36 -14.89
C LEU A 249 5.33 -5.55 -16.18
N PRO A 250 4.20 -5.49 -16.88
CA PRO A 250 3.99 -4.57 -17.99
C PRO A 250 4.15 -3.11 -17.54
N GLU A 251 4.63 -2.27 -18.45
CA GLU A 251 4.80 -0.84 -18.19
C GLU A 251 3.47 -0.16 -17.81
N SER A 252 2.35 -0.60 -18.39
CA SER A 252 0.99 -0.13 -18.05
C SER A 252 0.65 -0.26 -16.56
N VAL A 253 1.12 -1.33 -15.91
CA VAL A 253 0.95 -1.57 -14.47
C VAL A 253 1.92 -0.71 -13.66
N VAL A 254 3.17 -0.62 -14.10
CA VAL A 254 4.24 0.07 -13.35
C VAL A 254 4.06 1.59 -13.37
N GLN A 255 3.54 2.15 -14.46
CA GLN A 255 3.33 3.60 -14.62
C GLN A 255 1.92 4.06 -14.26
N ARG A 256 1.07 3.14 -13.84
CA ARG A 256 -0.29 3.45 -13.42
C ARG A 256 -0.30 4.45 -12.25
N GLU A 257 -1.22 5.40 -12.30
CA GLU A 257 -1.51 6.26 -11.15
C GLU A 257 -2.08 5.44 -9.99
N SER A 258 -1.61 5.73 -8.77
CA SER A 258 -2.09 5.07 -7.56
C SER A 258 -3.48 5.61 -7.20
N ILE A 259 -4.41 4.70 -6.89
CA ILE A 259 -5.74 5.04 -6.38
C ILE A 259 -5.82 4.52 -4.95
N GLY A 260 -6.28 5.36 -4.03
CA GLY A 260 -6.40 4.96 -2.63
C GLY A 260 -7.39 3.81 -2.44
N PHE A 261 -7.01 2.84 -1.62
CA PHE A 261 -7.81 1.64 -1.35
C PHE A 261 -9.18 1.94 -0.71
N ASP A 262 -9.26 2.95 0.13
CA ASP A 262 -10.49 3.39 0.80
C ASP A 262 -11.53 4.00 -0.16
N VAL A 263 -11.10 4.45 -1.36
CA VAL A 263 -11.99 4.99 -2.40
C VAL A 263 -12.73 3.89 -3.16
N ALA A 264 -12.24 2.66 -3.15
CA ALA A 264 -12.80 1.55 -3.92
C ALA A 264 -14.29 1.27 -3.63
N LEU A 265 -14.78 1.61 -2.45
CA LEU A 265 -16.18 1.45 -2.04
C LEU A 265 -16.91 2.77 -1.74
N GLU A 266 -16.30 3.93 -1.94
CA GLU A 266 -16.97 5.23 -1.79
C GLU A 266 -17.92 5.52 -2.97
N PRO A 267 -19.03 6.28 -2.77
CA PRO A 267 -19.88 6.74 -3.86
C PRO A 267 -19.07 7.57 -4.87
N ALA A 268 -19.35 7.38 -6.16
CA ALA A 268 -18.76 8.22 -7.20
C ALA A 268 -19.19 9.70 -6.94
N GLY A 269 -18.25 10.54 -6.54
CA GLY A 269 -18.48 11.97 -6.25
C GLY A 269 -17.80 12.48 -4.99
N ASP A 270 -17.47 11.60 -4.04
CA ASP A 270 -16.84 11.98 -2.74
C ASP A 270 -15.33 11.68 -2.68
N SER A 271 -14.73 11.33 -3.81
CA SER A 271 -13.29 11.06 -3.89
C SER A 271 -12.48 12.37 -3.82
N ILE A 272 -12.37 12.92 -2.64
CA ILE A 272 -11.26 13.81 -2.31
C ILE A 272 -10.09 12.87 -2.06
N GLY A 273 -9.17 12.77 -3.03
CA GLY A 273 -7.98 11.96 -2.92
C GLY A 273 -7.27 12.21 -1.59
N TYR A 274 -7.28 11.23 -0.72
CA TYR A 274 -6.52 11.27 0.52
C TYR A 274 -5.13 10.70 0.23
N LEU A 275 -4.12 11.57 0.32
CA LEU A 275 -2.67 11.41 0.25
C LEU A 275 -2.06 11.43 -1.14
#